data_755b83284c5dec128717dec7ba500d72
#
_entry.id   755b83284c5dec128717dec7ba500d72
#
_cell.length_a   1.000
_cell.length_b   1.000
_cell.length_c   1.000
_cell.angle_alpha   90.00
_cell.angle_beta   90.00
_cell.angle_gamma   90.00
#
_symmetry.space_group_name_H-M   'P 1'
#
loop_
_entity.id
_entity.type
_entity.pdbx_description
1 polymer ?
#
loop_
_entity_poly.entity_id
_entity_poly.type
_entity_poly.pdbx_seq_one_letter_code
_entity_poly.pdbx_strand_id
1 'polypeptide(L)'
;DYLSFREKFFLDKPYITMYNIINFYKIWLLYQHLDYDRILYIDFDVIPITEKNVFEELDFDSGILCRVNHEGTYSTKDLESHTIRSPRAKWWNTRELLLDEGFDGENDVYNTGIVGATPKNLDKLSYFKDFEASLEMMHEKATDEMYPQKIKSMLGYDNETLFSYLMQVNDVKLNDIPESWHFVMNHKFSFIPKNTNLVHIINKDFEYAKDYIQRLV
;
A
#
# COMPACT_ATOMS: atom_id res chain seq x y z
N ASP A 1 -11.88 -6.54 16.05
CA ASP A 1 -12.67 -6.26 14.85
C ASP A 1 -12.51 -4.81 14.39
N TYR A 2 -13.13 -4.43 13.27
CA TYR A 2 -12.98 -3.09 12.69
C TYR A 2 -13.49 -1.97 13.61
N LEU A 3 -14.59 -2.18 14.32
CA LEU A 3 -15.14 -1.15 15.22
C LEU A 3 -14.19 -0.89 16.38
N SER A 4 -13.67 -1.93 17.00
CA SER A 4 -12.68 -1.80 18.09
C SER A 4 -11.39 -1.13 17.62
N PHE A 5 -10.91 -1.44 16.41
CA PHE A 5 -9.77 -0.75 15.80
C PHE A 5 -10.05 0.74 15.59
N ARG A 6 -11.21 1.08 15.02
CA ARG A 6 -11.64 2.46 14.81
C ARG A 6 -11.78 3.22 16.13
N GLU A 7 -12.38 2.61 17.15
CA GLU A 7 -12.53 3.21 18.48
C GLU A 7 -11.17 3.46 19.13
N LYS A 8 -10.27 2.50 19.01
CA LYS A 8 -8.95 2.60 19.63
C LYS A 8 -8.10 3.74 19.05
N PHE A 9 -8.05 3.90 17.73
CA PHE A 9 -7.05 4.75 17.09
C PHE A 9 -7.62 6.03 16.46
N PHE A 10 -8.93 6.11 16.24
CA PHE A 10 -9.52 7.20 15.48
C PHE A 10 -10.67 7.93 16.19
N LEU A 11 -11.25 7.35 17.26
CA LEU A 11 -12.37 7.99 17.96
C LEU A 11 -11.87 9.31 18.60
N ASP A 12 -12.67 10.37 18.40
CA ASP A 12 -12.40 11.73 18.92
C ASP A 12 -11.07 12.35 18.46
N LYS A 13 -10.47 11.82 17.38
CA LYS A 13 -9.24 12.36 16.81
C LYS A 13 -9.56 13.35 15.68
N PRO A 14 -8.76 14.44 15.52
CA PRO A 14 -9.02 15.47 14.51
C PRO A 14 -8.92 14.94 13.07
N TYR A 15 -8.20 13.85 12.85
CA TYR A 15 -7.98 13.23 11.56
C TYR A 15 -8.98 12.13 11.19
N ILE A 16 -10.01 11.88 12.01
CA ILE A 16 -10.99 10.79 11.77
C ILE A 16 -11.69 10.89 10.40
N THR A 17 -11.88 12.09 9.89
CA THR A 17 -12.51 12.34 8.58
C THR A 17 -11.50 12.42 7.44
N MET A 18 -10.22 12.51 7.75
CA MET A 18 -9.15 12.68 6.77
C MET A 18 -8.72 11.35 6.16
N TYR A 19 -8.70 10.28 6.96
CA TYR A 19 -8.17 8.99 6.54
C TYR A 19 -9.27 8.00 6.17
N ASN A 20 -8.98 7.19 5.15
CA ASN A 20 -9.75 5.97 4.89
C ASN A 20 -9.28 4.88 5.87
N ILE A 21 -9.97 4.79 7.02
CA ILE A 21 -9.60 3.94 8.16
C ILE A 21 -9.46 2.46 7.77
N ILE A 22 -10.27 1.99 6.81
CA ILE A 22 -10.21 0.60 6.36
C ILE A 22 -8.85 0.23 5.75
N ASN A 23 -8.14 1.21 5.16
CA ASN A 23 -6.83 0.97 4.58
C ASN A 23 -5.75 0.72 5.65
N PHE A 24 -5.88 1.32 6.83
CA PHE A 24 -5.02 1.00 7.97
C PHE A 24 -5.43 -0.31 8.65
N TYR A 25 -6.74 -0.56 8.73
CA TYR A 25 -7.28 -1.77 9.31
C TYR A 25 -6.81 -3.03 8.59
N LYS A 26 -6.65 -3.00 7.27
CA LYS A 26 -6.12 -4.16 6.52
C LYS A 26 -4.71 -4.56 6.97
N ILE A 27 -3.86 -3.60 7.32
CA ILE A 27 -2.54 -3.90 7.88
C ILE A 27 -2.68 -4.45 9.32
N TRP A 28 -3.65 -3.92 10.10
CA TRP A 28 -3.96 -4.46 11.43
C TRP A 28 -4.33 -5.94 11.40
N LEU A 29 -5.05 -6.39 10.38
CA LEU A 29 -5.41 -7.81 10.23
C LEU A 29 -4.18 -8.72 10.15
N LEU A 30 -3.09 -8.30 9.52
CA LEU A 30 -1.85 -9.09 9.50
C LEU A 30 -1.32 -9.34 10.92
N TYR A 31 -1.41 -8.34 11.80
CA TYR A 31 -0.94 -8.45 13.18
C TYR A 31 -1.90 -9.26 14.10
N GLN A 32 -3.10 -9.59 13.64
CA GLN A 32 -4.03 -10.44 14.38
C GLN A 32 -3.77 -11.94 14.16
N HIS A 33 -2.86 -12.29 13.24
CA HIS A 33 -2.60 -13.66 12.79
C HIS A 33 -1.12 -14.06 12.92
N LEU A 34 -0.42 -13.50 13.91
CA LEU A 34 1.01 -13.79 14.16
C LEU A 34 1.29 -15.22 14.65
N ASP A 35 0.27 -16.02 14.88
CA ASP A 35 0.33 -17.45 15.18
C ASP A 35 0.57 -18.34 13.94
N TYR A 36 0.49 -17.76 12.74
CA TYR A 36 0.81 -18.43 11.48
C TYR A 36 2.25 -18.12 11.04
N ASP A 37 2.94 -19.08 10.43
CA ASP A 37 4.30 -18.89 9.92
C ASP A 37 4.36 -17.88 8.77
N ARG A 38 3.32 -17.86 7.93
CA ARG A 38 3.17 -16.99 6.76
C ARG A 38 1.75 -16.46 6.65
N ILE A 39 1.62 -15.19 6.37
CA ILE A 39 0.36 -14.49 6.30
C ILE A 39 0.29 -13.76 4.97
N LEU A 40 -0.85 -13.84 4.29
CA LEU A 40 -1.12 -13.10 3.07
C LEU A 40 -2.44 -12.34 3.22
N TYR A 41 -2.37 -11.04 3.09
CA TYR A 41 -3.53 -10.18 2.91
C TYR A 41 -3.77 -9.92 1.42
N ILE A 42 -5.02 -9.97 1.01
CA ILE A 42 -5.46 -9.67 -0.36
C ILE A 42 -6.68 -8.75 -0.28
N ASP A 43 -6.66 -7.62 -1.00
CA ASP A 43 -7.80 -6.72 -1.12
C ASP A 43 -8.98 -7.43 -1.82
N PHE A 44 -10.20 -7.02 -1.53
CA PHE A 44 -11.43 -7.65 -2.06
C PHE A 44 -11.58 -7.50 -3.57
N ASP A 45 -10.85 -6.60 -4.19
CA ASP A 45 -10.80 -6.35 -5.64
C ASP A 45 -9.61 -7.02 -6.34
N VAL A 46 -8.95 -7.95 -5.64
CA VAL A 46 -7.95 -8.86 -6.20
C VAL A 46 -8.59 -10.22 -6.48
N ILE A 47 -8.57 -10.67 -7.74
CA ILE A 47 -9.21 -11.90 -8.18
C ILE A 47 -8.14 -12.94 -8.55
N PRO A 48 -8.15 -14.14 -7.95
CA PRO A 48 -7.30 -15.24 -8.37
C PRO A 48 -7.84 -15.85 -9.68
N ILE A 49 -6.93 -16.06 -10.64
CA ILE A 49 -7.21 -16.72 -11.93
C ILE A 49 -6.30 -17.92 -12.15
N THR A 50 -5.78 -18.49 -11.09
CA THR A 50 -4.85 -19.62 -11.09
C THR A 50 -5.26 -20.63 -10.01
N GLU A 51 -4.86 -21.90 -10.20
CA GLU A 51 -4.95 -22.94 -9.18
C GLU A 51 -3.62 -23.11 -8.39
N LYS A 52 -2.60 -22.32 -8.72
CA LYS A 52 -1.31 -22.40 -8.04
C LYS A 52 -1.41 -21.93 -6.59
N ASN A 53 -0.67 -22.59 -5.72
CA ASN A 53 -0.60 -22.21 -4.31
C ASN A 53 0.41 -21.06 -4.12
N VAL A 54 -0.07 -19.89 -3.76
CA VAL A 54 0.76 -18.70 -3.54
C VAL A 54 1.86 -18.91 -2.49
N PHE A 55 1.60 -19.73 -1.45
CA PHE A 55 2.57 -20.01 -0.38
C PHE A 55 3.69 -20.95 -0.80
N GLU A 56 3.55 -21.64 -1.93
CA GLU A 56 4.58 -22.49 -2.52
C GLU A 56 5.39 -21.74 -3.60
N GLU A 57 4.74 -20.78 -4.28
CA GLU A 57 5.30 -20.07 -5.42
C GLU A 57 6.06 -18.79 -5.03
N LEU A 58 5.68 -18.14 -3.91
CA LEU A 58 6.29 -16.89 -3.46
C LEU A 58 7.15 -17.08 -2.21
N ASP A 59 8.25 -16.36 -2.17
CA ASP A 59 9.18 -16.37 -1.03
C ASP A 59 8.72 -15.35 0.03
N PHE A 60 8.16 -15.84 1.13
CA PHE A 60 7.75 -15.02 2.27
C PHE A 60 8.88 -14.72 3.26
N ASP A 61 9.99 -15.47 3.18
CA ASP A 61 11.03 -15.44 4.20
C ASP A 61 12.07 -14.34 3.94
N SER A 62 12.29 -13.97 2.68
CA SER A 62 13.30 -12.96 2.29
C SER A 62 12.95 -11.53 2.68
N GLY A 63 11.67 -11.22 2.88
CA GLY A 63 11.19 -9.87 3.18
C GLY A 63 9.68 -9.78 3.21
N ILE A 64 9.14 -8.56 3.29
CA ILE A 64 7.72 -8.34 3.09
C ILE A 64 7.40 -8.40 1.60
N LEU A 65 6.46 -9.26 1.24
CA LEU A 65 5.92 -9.37 -0.11
C LEU A 65 4.96 -8.20 -0.36
N CYS A 66 5.30 -7.35 -1.31
CA CYS A 66 4.47 -6.25 -1.74
C CYS A 66 4.91 -5.82 -3.14
N ARG A 67 4.02 -5.26 -3.94
CA ARG A 67 4.38 -4.76 -5.26
C ARG A 67 4.91 -3.34 -5.19
N VAL A 68 6.06 -3.10 -5.82
CA VAL A 68 6.53 -1.74 -6.12
C VAL A 68 5.75 -1.17 -7.31
N ASN A 69 5.28 0.06 -7.18
CA ASN A 69 4.70 0.79 -8.31
C ASN A 69 5.81 1.38 -9.19
N HIS A 70 6.24 0.63 -10.20
CA HIS A 70 7.28 1.02 -11.14
C HIS A 70 6.78 2.06 -12.20
N GLU A 71 6.05 3.08 -11.80
CA GLU A 71 5.60 4.13 -12.74
C GLU A 71 6.73 5.11 -13.13
N GLY A 72 7.98 4.74 -12.92
CA GLY A 72 9.17 5.53 -13.23
C GLY A 72 9.77 6.25 -12.03
N THR A 73 10.87 6.94 -12.27
CA THR A 73 11.53 7.76 -11.24
C THR A 73 10.71 9.02 -11.01
N TYR A 74 10.21 9.20 -9.79
CA TYR A 74 9.52 10.42 -9.39
C TYR A 74 10.52 11.51 -9.03
N SER A 75 10.13 12.75 -9.23
CA SER A 75 10.94 13.93 -8.84
C SER A 75 10.06 15.07 -8.36
N THR A 76 10.66 16.01 -7.64
CA THR A 76 9.98 17.24 -7.21
C THR A 76 9.42 18.06 -8.37
N LYS A 77 10.02 17.98 -9.56
CA LYS A 77 9.53 18.62 -10.79
C LYS A 77 8.20 18.03 -11.27
N ASP A 78 7.91 16.78 -10.91
CA ASP A 78 6.62 16.15 -11.25
C ASP A 78 5.45 16.82 -10.54
N LEU A 79 5.67 17.50 -9.41
CA LEU A 79 4.64 18.26 -8.71
C LEU A 79 4.20 19.52 -9.49
N GLU A 80 5.06 20.06 -10.33
CA GLU A 80 4.76 21.19 -11.20
C GLU A 80 3.92 20.78 -12.41
N SER A 81 3.95 19.48 -12.76
CA SER A 81 3.17 18.94 -13.86
C SER A 81 1.67 18.99 -13.57
N HIS A 82 0.85 19.14 -14.63
CA HIS A 82 -0.61 19.22 -14.49
C HIS A 82 -1.30 17.91 -14.09
N THR A 83 -0.57 16.79 -14.13
CA THR A 83 -1.11 15.44 -13.86
C THR A 83 -0.32 14.77 -12.73
N ILE A 84 -0.74 14.99 -11.47
CA ILE A 84 -0.26 14.22 -10.33
C ILE A 84 -1.17 13.00 -10.19
N ARG A 85 -0.57 11.80 -10.22
CA ARG A 85 -1.26 10.54 -9.93
C ARG A 85 -1.03 10.12 -8.48
N SER A 86 -1.88 9.24 -7.97
CA SER A 86 -1.80 8.73 -6.59
C SER A 86 -0.40 8.21 -6.21
N PRO A 87 0.32 7.42 -7.02
CA PRO A 87 1.67 6.98 -6.67
C PRO A 87 2.66 8.13 -6.45
N ARG A 88 2.55 9.22 -7.23
CA ARG A 88 3.40 10.41 -7.05
C ARG A 88 3.12 11.16 -5.76
N ALA A 89 1.85 11.26 -5.38
CA ALA A 89 1.47 11.86 -4.10
C ALA A 89 2.03 11.06 -2.92
N LYS A 90 1.95 9.73 -2.97
CA LYS A 90 2.51 8.84 -1.95
C LYS A 90 4.02 8.91 -1.88
N TRP A 91 4.70 8.94 -3.04
CA TRP A 91 6.14 9.12 -3.11
C TRP A 91 6.57 10.43 -2.43
N TRP A 92 5.88 11.53 -2.75
CA TRP A 92 6.15 12.83 -2.15
C TRP A 92 5.96 12.80 -0.63
N ASN A 93 4.83 12.26 -0.17
CA ASN A 93 4.52 12.21 1.25
C ASN A 93 5.55 11.37 2.02
N THR A 94 5.91 10.21 1.50
CA THR A 94 6.94 9.35 2.09
C THR A 94 8.29 10.07 2.16
N ARG A 95 8.67 10.74 1.06
CA ARG A 95 9.90 11.52 1.00
C ARG A 95 9.95 12.60 2.08
N GLU A 96 8.87 13.35 2.27
CA GLU A 96 8.82 14.41 3.28
C GLU A 96 8.99 13.85 4.71
N LEU A 97 8.38 12.69 5.01
CA LEU A 97 8.55 12.02 6.28
C LEU A 97 10.00 11.55 6.49
N LEU A 98 10.62 11.00 5.46
CA LEU A 98 12.01 10.52 5.52
C LEU A 98 13.00 11.67 5.73
N LEU A 99 12.81 12.79 5.03
CA LEU A 99 13.67 13.98 5.19
C LEU A 99 13.62 14.56 6.61
N ASP A 100 12.47 14.53 7.26
CA ASP A 100 12.32 14.99 8.66
C ASP A 100 13.12 14.14 9.63
N GLU A 101 13.23 12.84 9.35
CA GLU A 101 14.02 11.90 10.14
C GLU A 101 15.52 11.90 9.78
N GLY A 102 15.91 12.74 8.82
CA GLY A 102 17.31 12.89 8.38
C GLY A 102 17.77 11.86 7.34
N PHE A 103 16.86 11.14 6.71
CA PHE A 103 17.15 10.29 5.55
C PHE A 103 17.30 11.17 4.28
N ASP A 104 17.83 10.59 3.21
CA ASP A 104 18.00 11.30 1.92
C ASP A 104 16.69 11.52 1.14
N GLY A 105 15.58 10.90 1.59
CA GLY A 105 14.28 11.00 0.97
C GLY A 105 14.09 10.10 -0.25
N GLU A 106 15.06 9.29 -0.61
CA GLU A 106 14.90 8.25 -1.63
C GLU A 106 13.95 7.16 -1.12
N ASN A 107 12.93 6.84 -1.89
CA ASN A 107 11.93 5.85 -1.48
C ASN A 107 11.22 5.21 -2.66
N ASP A 108 10.66 4.03 -2.39
CA ASP A 108 9.73 3.34 -3.26
C ASP A 108 8.28 3.62 -2.86
N VAL A 109 7.36 3.40 -3.79
CA VAL A 109 5.92 3.44 -3.54
C VAL A 109 5.37 2.03 -3.64
N TYR A 110 4.77 1.56 -2.55
CA TYR A 110 4.22 0.21 -2.48
C TYR A 110 2.71 0.20 -2.72
N ASN A 111 2.24 -0.81 -3.43
CA ASN A 111 0.81 -1.10 -3.53
C ASN A 111 0.45 -2.17 -2.49
N THR A 112 -0.34 -1.80 -1.50
CA THR A 112 -0.73 -2.67 -0.40
C THR A 112 -2.01 -3.49 -0.66
N GLY A 113 -2.42 -3.63 -1.91
CA GLY A 113 -3.55 -4.50 -2.29
C GLY A 113 -3.27 -5.99 -2.10
N ILE A 114 -1.98 -6.36 -2.12
CA ILE A 114 -1.47 -7.67 -1.71
C ILE A 114 -0.27 -7.44 -0.80
N VAL A 115 -0.31 -7.97 0.41
CA VAL A 115 0.80 -7.92 1.36
C VAL A 115 1.01 -9.29 1.97
N GLY A 116 2.18 -9.86 1.73
CA GLY A 116 2.62 -11.12 2.35
C GLY A 116 3.73 -10.89 3.35
N ALA A 117 3.68 -11.57 4.48
CA ALA A 117 4.69 -11.40 5.52
C ALA A 117 4.82 -12.65 6.42
N THR A 118 5.96 -12.72 7.12
CA THR A 118 6.12 -13.56 8.30
C THR A 118 5.95 -12.73 9.57
N PRO A 119 5.64 -13.34 10.73
CA PRO A 119 5.62 -12.62 12.01
C PRO A 119 6.91 -11.82 12.28
N LYS A 120 8.06 -12.38 11.93
CA LYS A 120 9.36 -11.72 12.08
C LYS A 120 9.48 -10.43 11.27
N ASN A 121 8.98 -10.45 10.03
CA ASN A 121 9.03 -9.28 9.15
C ASN A 121 8.04 -8.20 9.62
N LEU A 122 6.86 -8.59 10.13
CA LEU A 122 5.89 -7.68 10.73
C LEU A 122 6.41 -7.06 12.03
N ASP A 123 7.07 -7.83 12.89
CA ASP A 123 7.71 -7.33 14.10
C ASP A 123 8.77 -6.27 13.75
N LYS A 124 9.61 -6.54 12.76
CA LYS A 124 10.60 -5.57 12.27
C LYS A 124 9.93 -4.32 11.68
N LEU A 125 8.83 -4.45 10.92
CA LEU A 125 8.08 -3.32 10.38
C LEU A 125 7.51 -2.42 11.47
N SER A 126 7.13 -3.00 12.60
CA SER A 126 6.64 -2.29 13.80
C SER A 126 5.51 -1.28 13.51
N TYR A 127 4.61 -1.59 12.55
CA TYR A 127 3.63 -0.66 11.98
C TYR A 127 2.74 0.03 13.03
N PHE A 128 2.41 -0.67 14.11
CA PHE A 128 1.51 -0.18 15.16
C PHE A 128 2.22 0.21 16.46
N LYS A 129 3.54 0.21 16.51
CA LYS A 129 4.31 0.54 17.71
C LYS A 129 4.04 1.98 18.17
N ASP A 130 4.16 2.94 17.24
CA ASP A 130 3.96 4.37 17.49
C ASP A 130 2.86 4.93 16.56
N PHE A 131 1.81 4.14 16.32
CA PHE A 131 0.82 4.39 15.28
C PHE A 131 0.06 5.71 15.47
N GLU A 132 -0.37 6.03 16.70
CA GLU A 132 -1.08 7.30 16.98
C GLU A 132 -0.18 8.50 16.69
N ALA A 133 1.07 8.47 17.15
CA ALA A 133 2.03 9.52 16.88
C ALA A 133 2.30 9.67 15.37
N SER A 134 2.38 8.56 14.64
CA SER A 134 2.52 8.59 13.18
C SER A 134 1.32 9.22 12.48
N LEU A 135 0.10 8.93 12.94
CA LEU A 135 -1.11 9.56 12.40
C LEU A 135 -1.17 11.06 12.70
N GLU A 136 -0.76 11.49 13.90
CA GLU A 136 -0.67 12.89 14.30
C GLU A 136 0.35 13.63 13.44
N MET A 137 1.56 13.08 13.30
CA MET A 137 2.60 13.65 12.44
C MET A 137 2.13 13.82 10.98
N MET A 138 1.52 12.79 10.40
CA MET A 138 0.98 12.88 9.04
C MET A 138 -0.16 13.91 8.93
N HIS A 139 -1.00 14.03 9.97
CA HIS A 139 -2.07 15.02 10.01
C HIS A 139 -1.51 16.45 10.06
N GLU A 140 -0.54 16.72 10.91
CA GLU A 140 0.12 18.03 11.00
C GLU A 140 0.72 18.44 9.65
N LYS A 141 1.46 17.54 9.00
CA LYS A 141 2.01 17.81 7.67
C LYS A 141 0.96 18.07 6.62
N ALA A 142 -0.10 17.26 6.55
CA ALA A 142 -1.16 17.41 5.56
C ALA A 142 -2.01 18.67 5.78
N THR A 143 -2.02 19.24 6.98
CA THR A 143 -2.73 20.49 7.32
C THR A 143 -1.84 21.72 7.26
N ASP A 144 -0.54 21.56 7.09
CA ASP A 144 0.40 22.67 6.87
C ASP A 144 -0.04 23.50 5.65
N GLU A 145 0.04 24.82 5.76
CA GLU A 145 -0.29 25.76 4.68
C GLU A 145 0.61 25.56 3.45
N MET A 146 1.85 25.13 3.67
CA MET A 146 2.82 24.84 2.61
C MET A 146 2.59 23.52 1.89
N TYR A 147 1.70 22.66 2.42
CA TYR A 147 1.41 21.37 1.80
C TYR A 147 0.79 21.53 0.41
N PRO A 148 1.35 20.89 -0.63
CA PRO A 148 0.91 21.10 -2.00
C PRO A 148 -0.56 20.70 -2.21
N GLN A 149 -1.42 21.65 -2.58
CA GLN A 149 -2.86 21.42 -2.75
C GLN A 149 -3.17 20.35 -3.81
N LYS A 150 -2.32 20.22 -4.84
CA LYS A 150 -2.46 19.17 -5.85
C LYS A 150 -2.31 17.77 -5.26
N ILE A 151 -1.41 17.58 -4.30
CA ILE A 151 -1.22 16.30 -3.60
C ILE A 151 -2.38 16.05 -2.67
N LYS A 152 -2.83 17.07 -1.93
CA LYS A 152 -3.98 16.99 -1.02
C LYS A 152 -5.25 16.53 -1.74
N SER A 153 -5.48 16.99 -2.98
CA SER A 153 -6.62 16.59 -3.80
C SER A 153 -6.56 15.13 -4.27
N MET A 154 -5.39 14.50 -4.21
CA MET A 154 -5.14 13.15 -4.72
C MET A 154 -5.09 12.06 -3.65
N LEU A 155 -5.30 12.27 -2.41
CA LEU A 155 -5.41 11.29 -1.31
C LEU A 155 -4.68 11.71 -0.03
N GLY A 156 -3.80 12.73 -0.09
CA GLY A 156 -3.02 13.12 1.08
C GLY A 156 -2.11 11.99 1.59
N TYR A 157 -1.81 12.03 2.87
CA TYR A 157 -1.13 10.94 3.56
C TYR A 157 -2.10 9.77 3.77
N ASP A 158 -1.64 8.54 3.59
CA ASP A 158 -2.44 7.32 3.73
C ASP A 158 -1.63 6.15 4.32
N ASN A 159 -2.25 4.96 4.36
CA ASN A 159 -1.61 3.75 4.86
C ASN A 159 -0.38 3.32 4.05
N GLU A 160 -0.36 3.55 2.74
CA GLU A 160 0.79 3.18 1.88
C GLU A 160 1.96 4.14 2.08
N THR A 161 1.68 5.42 2.37
CA THR A 161 2.68 6.39 2.78
C THR A 161 3.35 5.95 4.08
N LEU A 162 2.57 5.63 5.12
CA LEU A 162 3.09 5.16 6.39
C LEU A 162 3.84 3.83 6.24
N PHE A 163 3.31 2.92 5.43
CA PHE A 163 3.93 1.62 5.16
C PHE A 163 5.30 1.81 4.51
N SER A 164 5.40 2.63 3.45
CA SER A 164 6.64 2.91 2.75
C SER A 164 7.68 3.60 3.65
N TYR A 165 7.24 4.56 4.45
CA TYR A 165 8.09 5.23 5.43
C TYR A 165 8.67 4.23 6.45
N LEU A 166 7.83 3.38 7.06
CA LEU A 166 8.26 2.42 8.06
C LEU A 166 9.14 1.30 7.48
N MET A 167 8.94 0.90 6.24
CA MET A 167 9.84 -0.02 5.52
C MET A 167 11.27 0.53 5.49
N GLN A 168 11.41 1.83 5.22
CA GLN A 168 12.72 2.50 5.12
C GLN A 168 13.36 2.71 6.49
N VAL A 169 12.66 3.37 7.43
CA VAL A 169 13.25 3.71 8.74
C VAL A 169 13.59 2.48 9.58
N ASN A 170 12.88 1.37 9.39
CA ASN A 170 13.13 0.12 10.09
C ASN A 170 14.01 -0.86 9.27
N ASP A 171 14.55 -0.42 8.13
CA ASP A 171 15.36 -1.26 7.22
C ASP A 171 14.70 -2.62 6.95
N VAL A 172 13.40 -2.62 6.65
CA VAL A 172 12.65 -3.83 6.33
C VAL A 172 12.87 -4.17 4.86
N LYS A 173 13.31 -5.39 4.59
CA LYS A 173 13.51 -5.84 3.22
C LYS A 173 12.18 -6.01 2.49
N LEU A 174 12.13 -5.48 1.29
CA LEU A 174 11.09 -5.78 0.34
C LEU A 174 11.42 -7.06 -0.43
N ASN A 175 10.41 -7.89 -0.65
CA ASN A 175 10.41 -8.90 -1.70
C ASN A 175 9.32 -8.49 -2.71
N ASP A 176 9.75 -7.93 -3.84
CA ASP A 176 8.81 -7.39 -4.85
C ASP A 176 8.02 -8.53 -5.50
N ILE A 177 6.70 -8.46 -5.40
CA ILE A 177 5.81 -9.47 -5.97
C ILE A 177 5.91 -9.42 -7.49
N PRO A 178 6.21 -10.54 -8.18
CA PRO A 178 6.21 -10.58 -9.63
C PRO A 178 4.89 -10.09 -10.22
N GLU A 179 4.94 -9.38 -11.34
CA GLU A 179 3.74 -8.84 -11.99
C GLU A 179 2.67 -9.91 -12.28
N SER A 180 3.09 -11.13 -12.55
CA SER A 180 2.17 -12.26 -12.73
C SER A 180 1.36 -12.60 -11.47
N TRP A 181 1.86 -12.27 -10.29
CA TRP A 181 1.19 -12.47 -9.01
C TRP A 181 0.53 -11.19 -8.45
N HIS A 182 0.67 -10.07 -9.11
CA HIS A 182 -0.02 -8.83 -8.77
C HIS A 182 -0.19 -7.96 -10.02
N PHE A 183 -0.95 -8.46 -11.00
CA PHE A 183 -1.26 -7.67 -12.19
C PHE A 183 -2.31 -6.61 -11.87
N VAL A 184 -1.92 -5.34 -11.99
CA VAL A 184 -2.79 -4.20 -11.69
C VAL A 184 -3.54 -3.77 -12.94
N MET A 185 -4.86 -3.92 -12.91
CA MET A 185 -5.75 -3.54 -14.00
C MET A 185 -6.31 -2.13 -13.78
N ASN A 186 -5.72 -1.15 -14.46
CA ASN A 186 -6.05 0.27 -14.30
C ASN A 186 -7.07 0.81 -15.31
N HIS A 187 -7.16 0.17 -16.49
CA HIS A 187 -7.91 0.70 -17.61
C HIS A 187 -8.77 -0.39 -18.27
N LYS A 188 -9.89 0.04 -18.85
CA LYS A 188 -10.80 -0.82 -19.62
C LYS A 188 -10.14 -1.59 -20.77
N PHE A 189 -8.97 -1.14 -21.23
CA PHE A 189 -8.22 -1.75 -22.32
C PHE A 189 -6.97 -2.48 -21.88
N SER A 190 -6.79 -2.69 -20.57
CA SER A 190 -5.67 -3.45 -20.08
C SER A 190 -5.78 -4.91 -20.54
N PHE A 191 -4.78 -5.37 -21.25
CA PHE A 191 -4.67 -6.78 -21.62
C PHE A 191 -4.10 -7.56 -20.43
N ILE A 192 -4.79 -8.61 -20.00
CA ILE A 192 -4.30 -9.48 -18.92
C ILE A 192 -3.38 -10.52 -19.55
N PRO A 193 -2.08 -10.58 -19.19
CA PRO A 193 -1.15 -11.57 -19.69
C PRO A 193 -1.60 -13.00 -19.33
N LYS A 194 -1.33 -13.98 -20.21
CA LYS A 194 -1.75 -15.38 -20.00
C LYS A 194 -1.13 -16.05 -18.76
N ASN A 195 0.02 -15.55 -18.30
CA ASN A 195 0.70 -16.06 -17.13
C ASN A 195 0.32 -15.37 -15.82
N THR A 196 -0.70 -14.50 -15.86
CA THR A 196 -1.21 -13.81 -14.67
C THR A 196 -1.87 -14.82 -13.72
N ASN A 197 -1.58 -14.69 -12.44
CA ASN A 197 -2.15 -15.51 -11.37
C ASN A 197 -3.18 -14.73 -10.53
N LEU A 198 -2.89 -13.45 -10.23
CA LEU A 198 -3.79 -12.57 -9.50
C LEU A 198 -3.99 -11.26 -10.27
N VAL A 199 -5.24 -10.83 -10.40
CA VAL A 199 -5.63 -9.57 -11.06
C VAL A 199 -6.19 -8.61 -10.03
N HIS A 200 -5.58 -7.45 -9.86
CA HIS A 200 -6.05 -6.38 -8.98
C HIS A 200 -6.83 -5.34 -9.78
N ILE A 201 -8.14 -5.26 -9.57
CA ILE A 201 -9.07 -4.40 -10.31
C ILE A 201 -9.22 -3.06 -9.59
N ILE A 202 -8.20 -2.21 -9.66
CA ILE A 202 -8.15 -0.95 -8.89
C ILE A 202 -9.34 -0.02 -9.19
N ASN A 203 -9.81 0.02 -10.43
CA ASN A 203 -10.93 0.86 -10.84
C ASN A 203 -12.29 0.27 -10.47
N LYS A 204 -12.33 -0.97 -9.92
CA LYS A 204 -13.53 -1.70 -9.50
C LYS A 204 -14.56 -1.92 -10.62
N ASP A 205 -14.13 -1.90 -11.87
CA ASP A 205 -14.94 -2.25 -13.04
C ASP A 205 -14.98 -3.78 -13.21
N PHE A 206 -15.68 -4.45 -12.29
CA PHE A 206 -15.76 -5.90 -12.25
C PHE A 206 -16.48 -6.51 -13.45
N GLU A 207 -17.46 -5.83 -14.03
CA GLU A 207 -18.16 -6.33 -15.21
C GLU A 207 -17.23 -6.42 -16.41
N TYR A 208 -16.40 -5.40 -16.61
CA TYR A 208 -15.39 -5.43 -17.65
C TYR A 208 -14.31 -6.50 -17.40
N ALA A 209 -13.82 -6.60 -16.17
CA ALA A 209 -12.84 -7.61 -15.79
C ALA A 209 -13.37 -9.03 -15.96
N LYS A 210 -14.65 -9.28 -15.64
CA LYS A 210 -15.31 -10.57 -15.77
C LYS A 210 -15.24 -11.10 -17.19
N ASP A 211 -15.55 -10.27 -18.18
CA ASP A 211 -15.53 -10.67 -19.60
C ASP A 211 -14.11 -11.06 -20.07
N TYR A 212 -13.10 -10.41 -19.52
CA TYR A 212 -11.69 -10.74 -19.78
C TYR A 212 -11.24 -12.02 -19.08
N ILE A 213 -11.56 -12.15 -17.81
CA ILE A 213 -11.18 -13.32 -16.99
C ILE A 213 -11.84 -14.59 -17.55
N GLN A 214 -13.11 -14.54 -17.91
CA GLN A 214 -13.82 -15.69 -18.52
C GLN A 214 -13.20 -16.21 -19.82
N ARG A 215 -12.40 -15.41 -20.51
CA ARG A 215 -11.67 -15.83 -21.70
C ARG A 215 -10.30 -16.43 -21.41
N LEU A 216 -9.81 -16.32 -20.18
CA LEU A 216 -8.50 -16.83 -19.77
C LEU A 216 -8.61 -18.18 -19.05
N VAL A 217 -9.78 -18.47 -18.48
CA VAL A 217 -10.16 -19.72 -17.83
C VAL A 217 -10.92 -20.58 -18.82
#